data_9a4dd91d353784231d8efc79120aedb3
#
_entry.id   9a4dd91d353784231d8efc79120aedb3
#
_cell.length_a   1.000
_cell.length_b   1.000
_cell.length_c   1.000
_cell.angle_alpha   90.00
_cell.angle_beta   90.00
_cell.angle_gamma   90.00
#
_symmetry.space_group_name_H-M   'P 1'
#
loop_
_entity.id
_entity.type
_entity.pdbx_description
1 polymer ?
#
loop_
_entity_poly.entity_id
_entity_poly.type
_entity_poly.pdbx_seq_one_letter_code
_entity_poly.pdbx_strand_id
1 'polypeptide(L)'
;LLGLLVMIFTGLSAQQAQIELIGGQSIQLDFVDYKLYGLRLKNHSSAEIEVSIVSKISGKQVRGFGLAPKATVEEVIIESDSYALFTNLSDQTVSFSAEAKPKQASPSAKSDGVNFTLRNNTFKSIPLIIPTVMNPNLSPKSNSGVYLKYGQKVYLRKGISRKLILTVDETIREGTVIDVDSIIKQVDHE
;
A
#
# COMPACT_ATOMS: atom_id res chain seq x y z
N LEU A 1 -24.43 -20.12 13.26
CA LEU A 1 -23.16 -20.24 12.50
C LEU A 1 -23.16 -19.13 11.46
N LEU A 2 -22.34 -18.08 11.63
CA LEU A 2 -22.14 -17.07 10.59
C LEU A 2 -21.49 -17.76 9.39
N GLY A 3 -22.18 -17.80 8.26
CA GLY A 3 -21.64 -18.34 7.01
C GLY A 3 -20.83 -17.26 6.29
N LEU A 4 -19.54 -17.48 6.07
CA LEU A 4 -18.72 -16.67 5.16
C LEU A 4 -18.81 -17.30 3.76
N LEU A 5 -19.29 -16.55 2.80
CA LEU A 5 -19.25 -16.91 1.38
C LEU A 5 -18.06 -16.20 0.72
N VAL A 6 -17.32 -16.89 -0.13
CA VAL A 6 -16.20 -16.30 -0.88
C VAL A 6 -16.52 -16.32 -2.37
N MET A 7 -16.40 -15.16 -3.02
CA MET A 7 -16.53 -15.02 -4.47
C MET A 7 -15.23 -14.44 -5.03
N ILE A 8 -14.70 -15.07 -6.08
CA ILE A 8 -13.43 -14.69 -6.71
C ILE A 8 -13.73 -14.02 -8.06
N PHE A 9 -13.24 -12.82 -8.24
CA PHE A 9 -13.27 -12.09 -9.51
C PHE A 9 -11.98 -12.34 -10.29
N THR A 10 -12.11 -12.92 -11.48
CA THR A 10 -11.00 -13.23 -12.39
C THR A 10 -11.28 -12.69 -13.78
N GLY A 11 -10.25 -12.31 -14.54
CA GLY A 11 -10.34 -12.01 -15.97
C GLY A 11 -10.25 -10.54 -16.37
N LEU A 12 -10.12 -10.34 -17.71
CA LEU A 12 -9.76 -9.08 -18.38
C LEU A 12 -10.93 -8.09 -18.58
N SER A 13 -12.16 -8.48 -18.25
CA SER A 13 -13.36 -7.65 -18.46
C SER A 13 -14.00 -7.23 -17.15
N ALA A 14 -14.84 -6.20 -17.21
CA ALA A 14 -15.70 -5.82 -16.09
C ALA A 14 -16.58 -7.00 -15.69
N GLN A 15 -16.58 -7.34 -14.41
CA GLN A 15 -17.42 -8.38 -13.84
C GLN A 15 -18.47 -7.74 -12.96
N GLN A 16 -19.71 -8.12 -13.14
CA GLN A 16 -20.83 -7.67 -12.33
C GLN A 16 -21.44 -8.85 -11.59
N ALA A 17 -21.65 -8.69 -10.30
CA ALA A 17 -22.38 -9.64 -9.46
C ALA A 17 -23.54 -8.94 -8.76
N GLN A 18 -24.69 -9.62 -8.70
CA GLN A 18 -25.77 -9.28 -7.80
C GLN A 18 -25.74 -10.25 -6.63
N ILE A 19 -25.72 -9.72 -5.42
CA ILE A 19 -25.43 -10.46 -4.20
C ILE A 19 -26.58 -10.23 -3.22
N GLU A 20 -27.04 -11.31 -2.59
CA GLU A 20 -27.98 -11.26 -1.49
C GLU A 20 -27.36 -11.82 -0.23
N LEU A 21 -27.53 -11.13 0.91
CA LEU A 21 -27.08 -11.55 2.23
C LEU A 21 -28.27 -11.55 3.18
N ILE A 22 -28.54 -12.67 3.80
CA ILE A 22 -29.48 -12.73 4.93
C ILE A 22 -28.83 -12.10 6.17
N GLY A 23 -29.64 -11.81 7.19
CA GLY A 23 -29.18 -11.20 8.43
C GLY A 23 -27.98 -11.93 9.06
N GLY A 24 -26.96 -11.20 9.43
CA GLY A 24 -25.74 -11.73 10.04
C GLY A 24 -24.78 -12.43 9.08
N GLN A 25 -25.03 -12.45 7.77
CA GLN A 25 -24.11 -13.04 6.79
C GLN A 25 -23.06 -12.06 6.31
N SER A 26 -21.92 -12.62 5.89
CA SER A 26 -20.85 -11.88 5.21
C SER A 26 -20.44 -12.57 3.92
N ILE A 27 -20.02 -11.79 2.93
CA ILE A 27 -19.40 -12.27 1.70
C ILE A 27 -18.06 -11.57 1.50
N GLN A 28 -17.06 -12.34 1.13
CA GLN A 28 -15.76 -11.85 0.72
C GLN A 28 -15.69 -11.82 -0.81
N LEU A 29 -15.36 -10.66 -1.38
CA LEU A 29 -15.02 -10.53 -2.79
C LEU A 29 -13.50 -10.44 -2.92
N ASP A 30 -12.91 -11.43 -3.55
CA ASP A 30 -11.48 -11.51 -3.82
C ASP A 30 -11.16 -11.12 -5.26
N PHE A 31 -10.02 -10.47 -5.46
CA PHE A 31 -9.57 -9.94 -6.73
C PHE A 31 -8.20 -10.53 -7.05
N VAL A 32 -8.12 -11.20 -8.21
CA VAL A 32 -6.89 -11.82 -8.71
C VAL A 32 -6.60 -11.29 -10.11
N ASP A 33 -5.40 -11.50 -10.63
CA ASP A 33 -4.93 -11.15 -11.98
C ASP A 33 -4.53 -9.68 -12.22
N TYR A 34 -4.99 -8.71 -11.43
CA TYR A 34 -4.64 -7.29 -11.59
C TYR A 34 -4.18 -6.67 -10.27
N LYS A 35 -3.25 -5.74 -10.35
CA LYS A 35 -2.73 -5.02 -9.17
C LYS A 35 -3.76 -4.09 -8.54
N LEU A 36 -4.68 -3.55 -9.35
CA LEU A 36 -5.70 -2.61 -8.90
C LEU A 36 -7.05 -2.93 -9.53
N TYR A 37 -8.11 -2.79 -8.75
CA TYR A 37 -9.50 -2.85 -9.20
C TYR A 37 -10.25 -1.61 -8.75
N GLY A 38 -11.09 -1.06 -9.64
CA GLY A 38 -12.15 -0.13 -9.29
C GLY A 38 -13.43 -0.91 -9.03
N LEU A 39 -13.98 -0.82 -7.84
CA LEU A 39 -15.23 -1.47 -7.45
C LEU A 39 -16.33 -0.43 -7.36
N ARG A 40 -17.38 -0.57 -8.19
CA ARG A 40 -18.62 0.19 -8.11
C ARG A 40 -19.63 -0.63 -7.33
N LEU A 41 -20.28 0.01 -6.37
CA LEU A 41 -21.25 -0.63 -5.48
C LEU A 41 -22.59 0.07 -5.54
N LYS A 42 -23.70 -0.70 -5.52
CA LYS A 42 -25.04 -0.15 -5.37
C LYS A 42 -25.84 -1.00 -4.41
N ASN A 43 -26.29 -0.41 -3.33
CA ASN A 43 -27.22 -1.03 -2.39
C ASN A 43 -28.66 -0.94 -2.93
N HIS A 44 -29.31 -2.07 -3.10
CA HIS A 44 -30.69 -2.14 -3.55
C HIS A 44 -31.72 -2.27 -2.40
N SER A 45 -31.19 -2.35 -1.17
CA SER A 45 -32.01 -2.62 0.03
C SER A 45 -32.38 -1.36 0.80
N SER A 46 -33.23 -1.51 1.80
CA SER A 46 -33.59 -0.46 2.77
C SER A 46 -32.74 -0.44 4.02
N ALA A 47 -31.79 -1.41 4.17
CA ALA A 47 -30.84 -1.48 5.26
C ALA A 47 -29.43 -1.16 4.76
N GLU A 48 -28.55 -0.71 5.68
CA GLU A 48 -27.14 -0.45 5.41
C GLU A 48 -26.37 -1.76 5.32
N ILE A 49 -25.32 -1.78 4.51
CA ILE A 49 -24.36 -2.87 4.38
C ILE A 49 -22.99 -2.36 4.82
N GLU A 50 -22.36 -3.03 5.79
CA GLU A 50 -20.97 -2.72 6.16
C GLU A 50 -20.02 -3.22 5.09
N VAL A 51 -19.08 -2.36 4.68
CA VAL A 51 -18.03 -2.67 3.71
C VAL A 51 -16.68 -2.47 4.38
N SER A 52 -15.87 -3.53 4.42
CA SER A 52 -14.51 -3.51 4.96
C SER A 52 -13.51 -3.95 3.91
N ILE A 53 -12.49 -3.14 3.66
CA ILE A 53 -11.33 -3.53 2.84
C ILE A 53 -10.27 -4.07 3.79
N VAL A 54 -9.85 -5.31 3.57
CA VAL A 54 -8.98 -6.05 4.48
C VAL A 54 -7.72 -6.48 3.74
N SER A 55 -6.56 -6.25 4.34
CA SER A 55 -5.28 -6.70 3.81
C SER A 55 -5.15 -8.22 3.94
N LYS A 56 -4.81 -8.91 2.85
CA LYS A 56 -4.52 -10.37 2.83
C LYS A 56 -3.25 -10.71 3.62
N ILE A 57 -2.32 -9.77 3.70
CA ILE A 57 -1.02 -9.98 4.35
C ILE A 57 -1.15 -9.91 5.87
N SER A 58 -1.84 -8.87 6.36
CA SER A 58 -1.93 -8.61 7.81
C SER A 58 -3.23 -9.10 8.45
N GLY A 59 -4.25 -9.41 7.66
CA GLY A 59 -5.61 -9.71 8.13
C GLY A 59 -6.32 -8.51 8.77
N LYS A 60 -5.74 -7.31 8.69
CA LYS A 60 -6.29 -6.09 9.30
C LYS A 60 -7.13 -5.31 8.30
N GLN A 61 -8.17 -4.68 8.82
CA GLN A 61 -8.95 -3.71 8.04
C GLN A 61 -8.09 -2.49 7.70
N VAL A 62 -8.02 -2.18 6.41
CA VAL A 62 -7.31 -1.01 5.86
C VAL A 62 -8.26 0.18 5.77
N ARG A 63 -9.50 -0.08 5.37
CA ARG A 63 -10.55 0.92 5.22
C ARG A 63 -11.93 0.27 5.43
N GLY A 64 -12.88 1.04 5.95
CA GLY A 64 -14.27 0.60 6.10
C GLY A 64 -15.24 1.76 5.96
N PHE A 65 -16.47 1.45 5.53
CA PHE A 65 -17.57 2.40 5.43
C PHE A 65 -18.92 1.67 5.38
N GLY A 66 -19.99 2.38 5.73
CA GLY A 66 -21.36 1.92 5.54
C GLY A 66 -21.84 2.26 4.13
N LEU A 67 -22.35 1.28 3.40
CA LEU A 67 -23.07 1.49 2.15
C LEU A 67 -24.54 1.71 2.48
N ALA A 68 -24.94 2.98 2.59
CA ALA A 68 -26.27 3.38 3.02
C ALA A 68 -27.38 2.81 2.12
N PRO A 69 -28.63 2.71 2.62
CA PRO A 69 -29.78 2.26 1.85
C PRO A 69 -29.91 3.00 0.51
N LYS A 70 -30.11 2.25 -0.58
CA LYS A 70 -30.27 2.78 -1.96
C LYS A 70 -29.07 3.58 -2.49
N ALA A 71 -27.97 3.69 -1.74
CA ALA A 71 -26.80 4.44 -2.15
C ALA A 71 -26.02 3.74 -3.26
N THR A 72 -25.30 4.55 -4.02
CA THR A 72 -24.29 4.12 -4.99
C THR A 72 -22.95 4.72 -4.61
N VAL A 73 -21.92 3.90 -4.58
CA VAL A 73 -20.52 4.33 -4.50
C VAL A 73 -19.90 4.06 -5.88
N GLU A 74 -19.53 5.12 -6.58
CA GLU A 74 -19.09 5.02 -7.97
C GLU A 74 -17.75 4.32 -8.11
N GLU A 75 -16.86 4.49 -7.13
CA GLU A 75 -15.55 3.82 -7.17
C GLU A 75 -14.91 3.65 -5.81
N VAL A 76 -14.55 2.39 -5.51
CA VAL A 76 -13.65 2.03 -4.41
C VAL A 76 -12.43 1.36 -5.02
N ILE A 77 -11.24 1.90 -4.80
CA ILE A 77 -10.01 1.27 -5.26
C ILE A 77 -9.61 0.16 -4.29
N ILE A 78 -9.33 -1.02 -4.84
CA ILE A 78 -8.88 -2.21 -4.11
C ILE A 78 -7.60 -2.71 -4.74
N GLU A 79 -6.56 -2.90 -3.92
CA GLU A 79 -5.30 -3.49 -4.31
C GLU A 79 -5.39 -5.02 -4.30
N SER A 80 -4.58 -5.71 -5.11
CA SER A 80 -4.60 -7.19 -5.23
C SER A 80 -4.20 -7.92 -3.95
N ASP A 81 -3.51 -7.25 -3.02
CA ASP A 81 -3.16 -7.76 -1.70
C ASP A 81 -4.26 -7.53 -0.65
N SER A 82 -5.41 -7.05 -1.09
CA SER A 82 -6.58 -6.80 -0.26
C SER A 82 -7.83 -7.50 -0.84
N TYR A 83 -8.84 -7.66 -0.01
CA TYR A 83 -10.18 -8.13 -0.41
C TYR A 83 -11.25 -7.21 0.17
N ALA A 84 -12.45 -7.23 -0.42
CA ALA A 84 -13.61 -6.54 0.12
C ALA A 84 -14.50 -7.53 0.87
N LEU A 85 -14.81 -7.20 2.11
CA LEU A 85 -15.75 -7.94 2.96
C LEU A 85 -17.03 -7.11 3.11
N PHE A 86 -18.16 -7.69 2.78
CA PHE A 86 -19.50 -7.10 2.94
C PHE A 86 -20.22 -7.85 4.03
N THR A 87 -20.75 -7.13 5.01
CA THR A 87 -21.45 -7.72 6.16
C THR A 87 -22.83 -7.09 6.29
N ASN A 88 -23.85 -7.94 6.36
CA ASN A 88 -25.18 -7.52 6.71
C ASN A 88 -25.39 -7.63 8.22
N LEU A 89 -25.36 -6.49 8.90
CA LEU A 89 -25.58 -6.41 10.35
C LEU A 89 -27.07 -6.31 10.73
N SER A 90 -27.97 -6.15 9.74
CA SER A 90 -29.40 -6.11 10.00
C SER A 90 -30.00 -7.52 10.13
N ASP A 91 -31.24 -7.61 10.55
CA ASP A 91 -32.03 -8.84 10.60
C ASP A 91 -32.77 -9.13 9.28
N GLN A 92 -32.76 -8.19 8.34
CA GLN A 92 -33.39 -8.29 7.03
C GLN A 92 -32.45 -8.85 5.98
N THR A 93 -33.00 -9.42 4.91
CA THR A 93 -32.20 -9.74 3.72
C THR A 93 -31.83 -8.44 2.99
N VAL A 94 -30.56 -8.25 2.66
CA VAL A 94 -30.07 -7.14 1.86
C VAL A 94 -29.60 -7.64 0.50
N SER A 95 -29.77 -6.81 -0.53
CA SER A 95 -29.24 -7.07 -1.86
C SER A 95 -28.44 -5.88 -2.37
N PHE A 96 -27.34 -6.16 -3.05
CA PHE A 96 -26.49 -5.14 -3.66
C PHE A 96 -25.86 -5.67 -4.94
N SER A 97 -25.44 -4.76 -5.80
CA SER A 97 -24.61 -5.09 -6.96
C SER A 97 -23.20 -4.58 -6.76
N ALA A 98 -22.24 -5.40 -7.18
CA ALA A 98 -20.83 -5.08 -7.23
C ALA A 98 -20.34 -5.24 -8.68
N GLU A 99 -19.78 -4.19 -9.24
CA GLU A 99 -19.15 -4.18 -10.55
C GLU A 99 -17.66 -3.92 -10.37
N ALA A 100 -16.83 -4.94 -10.65
CA ALA A 100 -15.38 -4.84 -10.57
C ALA A 100 -14.80 -4.61 -11.97
N LYS A 101 -14.03 -3.55 -12.11
CA LYS A 101 -13.26 -3.24 -13.32
C LYS A 101 -11.77 -3.31 -13.00
N PRO A 102 -11.01 -4.15 -13.71
CA PRO A 102 -9.57 -4.06 -13.64
C PRO A 102 -9.17 -2.63 -13.98
N LYS A 103 -8.47 -1.99 -13.09
CA LYS A 103 -7.72 -0.80 -13.45
C LYS A 103 -6.37 -1.29 -13.94
N GLN A 104 -6.08 -1.05 -15.23
CA GLN A 104 -4.68 -0.95 -15.56
C GLN A 104 -4.14 -0.01 -14.50
N ALA A 105 -3.26 -0.52 -13.63
CA ALA A 105 -2.39 0.37 -12.93
C ALA A 105 -1.91 1.30 -14.04
N SER A 106 -2.34 2.56 -14.02
CA SER A 106 -1.66 3.60 -14.79
C SER A 106 -0.23 3.26 -14.57
N PRO A 107 0.60 2.87 -15.62
CA PRO A 107 1.91 2.34 -15.35
C PRO A 107 2.41 3.22 -14.24
N SER A 108 2.31 2.67 -13.01
CA SER A 108 2.36 3.46 -11.78
C SER A 108 3.63 4.20 -12.03
N ALA A 109 3.50 5.53 -12.24
CA ALA A 109 4.62 6.28 -12.76
C ALA A 109 5.75 5.74 -11.94
N LYS A 110 6.49 4.80 -12.55
CA LYS A 110 7.40 3.83 -11.93
C LYS A 110 8.02 4.61 -10.84
N SER A 111 7.63 4.40 -9.57
CA SER A 111 7.78 5.42 -8.54
C SER A 111 9.19 5.90 -8.76
N ASP A 112 9.37 7.14 -9.19
CA ASP A 112 10.64 7.64 -9.68
C ASP A 112 11.70 7.58 -8.56
N GLY A 113 11.30 6.94 -7.42
CA GLY A 113 12.09 6.77 -6.22
C GLY A 113 11.48 5.75 -5.25
N VAL A 114 12.04 5.65 -4.07
CA VAL A 114 11.72 4.69 -3.03
C VAL A 114 11.83 5.30 -1.65
N ASN A 115 10.93 4.94 -0.71
CA ASN A 115 11.08 5.27 0.70
C ASN A 115 11.94 4.21 1.40
N PHE A 116 12.95 4.65 2.11
CA PHE A 116 13.80 3.78 2.92
C PHE A 116 14.34 4.53 4.13
N THR A 117 14.99 3.82 5.04
CA THR A 117 15.54 4.39 6.26
C THR A 117 17.06 4.37 6.23
N LEU A 118 17.67 5.52 6.43
CA LEU A 118 19.12 5.63 6.71
C LEU A 118 19.32 5.47 8.22
N ARG A 119 20.12 4.48 8.63
CA ARG A 119 20.41 4.17 10.03
C ARG A 119 21.85 4.50 10.36
N ASN A 120 22.06 5.20 11.47
CA ASN A 120 23.36 5.41 12.07
C ASN A 120 23.50 4.57 13.35
N ASN A 121 24.26 3.48 13.29
CA ASN A 121 24.52 2.60 14.43
C ASN A 121 25.76 3.00 15.24
N THR A 122 26.43 4.10 14.91
CA THR A 122 27.62 4.57 15.61
C THR A 122 27.29 5.50 16.79
N PHE A 123 28.28 5.84 17.58
CA PHE A 123 28.19 6.85 18.64
C PHE A 123 28.59 8.26 18.16
N LYS A 124 28.85 8.43 16.84
CA LYS A 124 29.21 9.71 16.23
C LYS A 124 28.13 10.11 15.22
N SER A 125 27.92 11.40 15.06
CA SER A 125 27.06 11.91 13.99
C SER A 125 27.68 11.67 12.62
N ILE A 126 26.85 11.34 11.63
CA ILE A 126 27.25 11.11 10.24
C ILE A 126 26.67 12.23 9.37
N PRO A 127 27.47 13.21 8.94
CA PRO A 127 27.01 14.28 8.08
C PRO A 127 26.90 13.79 6.63
N LEU A 128 25.71 13.89 6.05
CA LEU A 128 25.45 13.48 4.68
C LEU A 128 25.14 14.69 3.81
N ILE A 129 25.22 14.49 2.50
CA ILE A 129 24.77 15.42 1.46
C ILE A 129 23.95 14.62 0.46
N ILE A 130 22.70 15.03 0.28
CA ILE A 130 21.80 14.50 -0.75
C ILE A 130 21.45 15.70 -1.65
N PRO A 131 22.15 15.86 -2.78
CA PRO A 131 22.01 17.03 -3.63
C PRO A 131 20.57 17.27 -4.04
N THR A 132 20.14 18.53 -4.05
CA THR A 132 18.77 18.99 -4.38
C THR A 132 17.68 18.58 -3.42
N VAL A 133 17.98 17.75 -2.40
CA VAL A 133 16.99 17.25 -1.43
C VAL A 133 17.29 17.80 -0.03
N MET A 134 18.39 17.39 0.58
CA MET A 134 18.74 17.78 1.95
C MET A 134 20.21 17.51 2.28
N ASN A 135 20.66 18.09 3.37
CA ASN A 135 21.97 17.79 3.96
C ASN A 135 21.80 17.27 5.40
N PRO A 136 21.34 16.01 5.57
CA PRO A 136 21.04 15.50 6.90
C PRO A 136 22.32 15.23 7.69
N ASN A 137 22.25 15.48 9.00
CA ASN A 137 23.25 15.03 9.95
C ASN A 137 22.61 13.92 10.80
N LEU A 138 22.92 12.67 10.48
CA LEU A 138 22.36 11.54 11.23
C LEU A 138 22.97 11.52 12.63
N SER A 139 22.15 11.79 13.63
CA SER A 139 22.53 11.71 15.04
C SER A 139 23.03 10.32 15.42
N PRO A 140 23.85 10.17 16.49
CA PRO A 140 24.23 8.87 17.00
C PRO A 140 23.02 7.99 17.29
N LYS A 141 23.08 6.69 16.94
CA LYS A 141 22.03 5.70 17.20
C LYS A 141 20.65 6.10 16.67
N SER A 142 20.57 6.79 15.54
CA SER A 142 19.33 7.30 14.99
C SER A 142 18.96 6.66 13.66
N ASN A 143 17.67 6.79 13.34
CA ASN A 143 17.07 6.41 12.07
C ASN A 143 16.47 7.65 11.41
N SER A 144 16.62 7.78 10.09
CA SER A 144 16.01 8.84 9.28
C SER A 144 15.34 8.25 8.06
N GLY A 145 14.01 8.34 7.99
CA GLY A 145 13.25 7.98 6.79
C GLY A 145 13.47 9.01 5.69
N VAL A 146 13.68 8.55 4.48
CA VAL A 146 13.89 9.41 3.31
C VAL A 146 13.14 8.82 2.10
N TYR A 147 12.59 9.71 1.26
CA TYR A 147 12.16 9.37 -0.10
C TYR A 147 13.20 9.92 -1.07
N LEU A 148 13.82 9.04 -1.85
CA LEU A 148 14.80 9.45 -2.86
C LEU A 148 14.46 8.82 -4.22
N LYS A 149 14.70 9.59 -5.29
CA LYS A 149 14.50 9.13 -6.68
C LYS A 149 15.60 8.16 -7.09
N TYR A 150 15.27 7.24 -7.99
CA TYR A 150 16.29 6.39 -8.60
C TYR A 150 17.32 7.24 -9.36
N GLY A 151 18.59 6.88 -9.20
CA GLY A 151 19.74 7.66 -9.68
C GLY A 151 20.20 8.77 -8.73
N GLN A 152 19.45 9.12 -7.68
CA GLN A 152 19.94 10.08 -6.68
C GLN A 152 21.10 9.49 -5.88
N LYS A 153 22.01 10.38 -5.50
CA LYS A 153 23.28 10.03 -4.85
C LYS A 153 23.33 10.57 -3.44
N VAL A 154 23.81 9.74 -2.52
CA VAL A 154 24.07 10.13 -1.13
C VAL A 154 25.58 10.17 -0.93
N TYR A 155 26.04 11.26 -0.37
CA TYR A 155 27.46 11.49 -0.10
C TYR A 155 27.71 11.64 1.39
N LEU A 156 28.85 11.12 1.85
CA LEU A 156 29.43 11.47 3.13
C LEU A 156 30.17 12.80 3.01
N ARG A 157 29.90 13.75 3.91
CA ARG A 157 30.68 15.00 3.99
C ARG A 157 32.00 14.75 4.75
N LYS A 158 33.13 15.04 4.13
CA LYS A 158 34.48 15.02 4.75
C LYS A 158 35.09 16.41 4.67
N GLY A 159 34.79 17.29 5.65
CA GLY A 159 35.21 18.68 5.61
C GLY A 159 34.62 19.43 4.41
N ILE A 160 35.46 19.93 3.51
CA ILE A 160 35.06 20.61 2.26
C ILE A 160 34.80 19.63 1.10
N SER A 161 35.21 18.37 1.22
CA SER A 161 35.02 17.32 0.22
C SER A 161 33.79 16.46 0.52
N ARG A 162 33.39 15.69 -0.49
CA ARG A 162 32.31 14.70 -0.35
C ARG A 162 32.70 13.39 -0.99
N LYS A 163 32.36 12.27 -0.36
CA LYS A 163 32.59 10.91 -0.87
C LYS A 163 31.26 10.28 -1.18
N LEU A 164 31.05 9.74 -2.39
CA LEU A 164 29.85 9.00 -2.75
C LEU A 164 29.80 7.72 -1.91
N ILE A 165 28.65 7.46 -1.24
CA ILE A 165 28.44 6.27 -0.43
C ILE A 165 27.28 5.43 -0.93
N LEU A 166 26.30 6.00 -1.61
CA LEU A 166 25.14 5.29 -2.10
C LEU A 166 24.58 5.95 -3.37
N THR A 167 24.26 5.14 -4.36
CA THR A 167 23.38 5.53 -5.46
C THR A 167 22.07 4.77 -5.32
N VAL A 168 20.95 5.49 -5.31
CA VAL A 168 19.62 4.86 -5.16
C VAL A 168 19.26 4.18 -6.47
N ASP A 169 18.99 2.88 -6.42
CA ASP A 169 18.59 2.07 -7.56
C ASP A 169 17.41 1.14 -7.22
N GLU A 170 16.95 0.36 -8.19
CA GLU A 170 15.81 -0.54 -8.08
C GLU A 170 16.05 -1.75 -7.14
N THR A 171 17.27 -1.96 -6.66
CA THR A 171 17.58 -3.02 -5.67
C THR A 171 17.15 -2.61 -4.27
N ILE A 172 17.06 -1.30 -4.01
CA ILE A 172 16.55 -0.77 -2.75
C ILE A 172 15.02 -0.85 -2.77
N ARG A 173 14.48 -1.67 -1.88
CA ARG A 173 13.03 -1.88 -1.76
C ARG A 173 12.40 -0.92 -0.76
N GLU A 174 11.12 -0.68 -0.94
CA GLU A 174 10.30 0.11 0.00
C GLU A 174 10.44 -0.41 1.43
N GLY A 175 10.70 0.51 2.38
CA GLY A 175 10.88 0.19 3.79
C GLY A 175 12.25 -0.41 4.16
N THR A 176 13.19 -0.56 3.22
CA THR A 176 14.54 -1.06 3.53
C THR A 176 15.22 -0.18 4.59
N VAL A 177 15.95 -0.80 5.52
CA VAL A 177 16.82 -0.09 6.46
C VAL A 177 18.27 -0.26 6.01
N ILE A 178 18.95 0.87 5.75
CA ILE A 178 20.32 0.91 5.25
C ILE A 178 21.25 1.43 6.36
N ASP A 179 22.19 0.60 6.79
CA ASP A 179 23.22 0.97 7.75
C ASP A 179 24.32 1.79 7.07
N VAL A 180 24.29 3.11 7.30
CA VAL A 180 25.20 4.05 6.65
C VAL A 180 26.66 3.80 7.04
N ASP A 181 26.93 3.43 8.29
CA ASP A 181 28.30 3.12 8.76
C ASP A 181 28.87 1.86 8.09
N SER A 182 28.05 0.87 7.78
CA SER A 182 28.49 -0.33 7.05
C SER A 182 28.89 0.00 5.62
N ILE A 183 28.11 0.85 4.93
CA ILE A 183 28.47 1.31 3.58
C ILE A 183 29.74 2.14 3.59
N ILE A 184 29.89 3.06 4.56
CA ILE A 184 31.11 3.89 4.67
C ILE A 184 32.35 3.00 4.80
N LYS A 185 32.31 1.95 5.61
CA LYS A 185 33.40 0.99 5.77
C LYS A 185 33.74 0.26 4.47
N GLN A 186 32.74 -0.20 3.73
CA GLN A 186 32.94 -0.86 2.44
C GLN A 186 33.64 0.05 1.43
N VAL A 187 33.18 1.30 1.32
CA VAL A 187 33.72 2.27 0.38
C VAL A 187 35.10 2.78 0.80
N ASP A 188 35.51 2.75 2.10
CA ASP A 188 36.84 3.15 2.57
C ASP A 188 37.88 2.03 2.37
N HIS A 189 37.46 0.80 2.02
CA HIS A 189 38.35 -0.35 1.74
C HIS A 189 38.58 -0.60 0.24
N GLU A 190 37.85 0.12 -0.65
CA GLU A 190 38.12 0.17 -2.09
C GLU A 190 39.04 1.31 -2.47
#